data_f47dadaecbaefca2aa2ee17c234509a3
#
_entry.id   f47dadaecbaefca2aa2ee17c234509a3
#
_cell.length_a   1.000
_cell.length_b   1.000
_cell.length_c   1.000
_cell.angle_alpha   90.00
_cell.angle_beta   90.00
_cell.angle_gamma   90.00
#
_symmetry.space_group_name_H-M   'P 1'
#
loop_
_entity.id
_entity.type
_entity.pdbx_description
1 polymer ?
#
loop_
_entity_poly.entity_id
_entity_poly.type
_entity_poly.pdbx_seq_one_letter_code
_entity_poly.pdbx_strand_id
1 'polypeptide(L)'
;GLGDVYKRQWFYWKDYLKKKIEINQQELRALQYDFSDFDNGKEYIDPSHLYTFDLDIFGEHSLFQYINRTSTPIGKQRLANWFNAHLEEKEAIEQRQEAIRELSSELEFRQQFRLLGLLYKGKPSDTSEIKEWVNSPSDYRKHAFLRILPTAVGIINLLCIGATILGFLPASISGIVFALSLIHISEPTRHAQISY
;
A
#
# COMPACT_ATOMS: atom_id res chain seq x y z
N GLY A 1 -17.97 -17.27 8.63
CA GLY A 1 -18.71 -18.13 7.68
C GLY A 1 -18.94 -17.46 6.33
N LEU A 2 -19.52 -18.18 5.36
CA LEU A 2 -19.82 -17.66 4.01
C LEU A 2 -20.59 -16.33 4.05
N GLY A 3 -21.52 -16.16 5.01
CA GLY A 3 -22.28 -14.92 5.19
C GLY A 3 -21.43 -13.68 5.49
N ASP A 4 -20.30 -13.84 6.14
CA ASP A 4 -19.41 -12.72 6.48
C ASP A 4 -18.59 -12.27 5.28
N VAL A 5 -18.25 -13.20 4.38
CA VAL A 5 -17.55 -12.89 3.13
C VAL A 5 -18.46 -12.05 2.22
N TYR A 6 -19.71 -12.46 2.05
CA TYR A 6 -20.70 -11.72 1.25
C TYR A 6 -21.00 -10.34 1.83
N LYS A 7 -21.10 -10.20 3.15
CA LYS A 7 -21.27 -8.91 3.81
C LYS A 7 -20.09 -7.98 3.55
N ARG A 8 -18.84 -8.46 3.72
CA ARG A 8 -17.63 -7.67 3.45
C ARG A 8 -17.58 -7.22 1.99
N GLN A 9 -17.86 -8.11 1.05
CA GLN A 9 -17.88 -7.79 -0.37
C GLN A 9 -18.94 -6.73 -0.69
N TRP A 10 -20.14 -6.84 -0.09
CA TRP A 10 -21.19 -5.86 -0.27
C TRP A 10 -20.83 -4.48 0.29
N PHE A 11 -20.24 -4.42 1.50
CA PHE A 11 -19.76 -3.16 2.08
C PHE A 11 -18.66 -2.53 1.22
N TYR A 12 -17.70 -3.31 0.74
CA TYR A 12 -16.66 -2.84 -0.16
C TYR A 12 -17.25 -2.22 -1.44
N TRP A 13 -18.19 -2.88 -2.10
CA TRP A 13 -18.83 -2.36 -3.29
C TRP A 13 -19.65 -1.10 -3.02
N LYS A 14 -20.33 -1.04 -1.89
CA LYS A 14 -21.06 0.16 -1.46
C LYS A 14 -20.12 1.34 -1.28
N ASP A 15 -19.02 1.17 -0.56
CA ASP A 15 -18.05 2.24 -0.31
C ASP A 15 -17.33 2.65 -1.60
N TYR A 16 -17.01 1.70 -2.47
CA TYR A 16 -16.47 1.94 -3.80
C TYR A 16 -17.39 2.84 -4.64
N LEU A 17 -18.66 2.47 -4.77
CA LEU A 17 -19.62 3.24 -5.55
C LEU A 17 -19.87 4.62 -4.95
N LYS A 18 -20.00 4.71 -3.63
CA LYS A 18 -20.14 5.98 -2.91
C LYS A 18 -18.97 6.91 -3.19
N LYS A 19 -17.74 6.41 -3.09
CA LYS A 19 -16.53 7.18 -3.36
C LYS A 19 -16.43 7.60 -4.84
N LYS A 20 -16.82 6.72 -5.77
CA LYS A 20 -16.84 7.05 -7.19
C LYS A 20 -17.83 8.19 -7.49
N ILE A 21 -19.00 8.17 -6.87
CA ILE A 21 -19.99 9.26 -6.98
C ILE A 21 -19.42 10.56 -6.41
N GLU A 22 -18.82 10.52 -5.22
CA GLU A 22 -18.20 11.68 -4.57
C GLU A 22 -17.14 12.34 -5.46
N ILE A 23 -16.22 11.54 -6.05
CA ILE A 23 -15.20 12.04 -6.98
C ILE A 23 -15.84 12.78 -8.16
N ASN A 24 -16.87 12.20 -8.78
CA ASN A 24 -17.52 12.82 -9.92
C ASN A 24 -18.28 14.10 -9.53
N GLN A 25 -18.91 14.13 -8.36
CA GLN A 25 -19.56 15.34 -7.85
C GLN A 25 -18.56 16.47 -7.57
N GLN A 26 -17.36 16.14 -7.03
CA GLN A 26 -16.28 17.09 -6.84
C GLN A 26 -15.82 17.67 -8.18
N GLU A 27 -15.63 16.85 -9.21
CA GLU A 27 -15.24 17.34 -10.53
C GLU A 27 -16.33 18.19 -11.21
N LEU A 28 -17.62 17.85 -11.01
CA LEU A 28 -18.72 18.69 -11.50
C LEU A 28 -18.74 20.06 -10.84
N ARG A 29 -18.46 20.15 -9.53
CA ARG A 29 -18.29 21.45 -8.84
C ARG A 29 -17.07 22.21 -9.35
N ALA A 30 -15.96 21.51 -9.55
CA ALA A 30 -14.75 22.12 -10.11
C ALA A 30 -14.97 22.74 -11.50
N LEU A 31 -15.84 22.17 -12.33
CA LEU A 31 -16.26 22.77 -13.61
C LEU A 31 -17.04 24.08 -13.43
N GLN A 32 -17.59 24.31 -12.24
CA GLN A 32 -18.27 25.56 -11.86
C GLN A 32 -17.33 26.52 -11.10
N TYR A 33 -16.03 26.26 -11.14
CA TYR A 33 -14.99 27.00 -10.41
C TYR A 33 -15.09 26.91 -8.89
N ASP A 34 -15.79 25.90 -8.34
CA ASP A 34 -15.80 25.59 -6.91
C ASP A 34 -14.78 24.47 -6.61
N PHE A 35 -13.65 24.86 -6.01
CA PHE A 35 -12.55 23.98 -5.63
C PHE A 35 -12.49 23.72 -4.12
N SER A 36 -13.50 24.10 -3.37
CA SER A 36 -13.53 24.01 -1.89
C SER A 36 -13.34 22.59 -1.35
N ASP A 37 -13.72 21.58 -2.14
CA ASP A 37 -13.55 20.18 -1.77
C ASP A 37 -12.10 19.65 -1.87
N PHE A 38 -11.23 20.38 -2.53
CA PHE A 38 -9.85 19.98 -2.74
C PHE A 38 -8.94 20.63 -1.70
N ASP A 39 -7.98 19.83 -1.23
CA ASP A 39 -6.99 20.30 -0.29
C ASP A 39 -6.14 21.42 -0.89
N ASN A 40 -6.03 22.53 -0.17
CA ASN A 40 -5.41 23.77 -0.64
C ASN A 40 -3.90 23.86 -0.36
N GLY A 41 -3.30 22.85 0.31
CA GLY A 41 -1.87 22.81 0.57
C GLY A 41 -1.36 23.92 1.49
N LYS A 42 -2.20 24.47 2.36
CA LYS A 42 -1.85 25.57 3.28
C LYS A 42 -0.60 25.28 4.12
N GLU A 43 -0.36 24.02 4.44
CA GLU A 43 0.83 23.59 5.19
C GLU A 43 2.16 23.74 4.42
N TYR A 44 2.09 23.99 3.12
CA TYR A 44 3.27 24.21 2.27
C TYR A 44 3.58 25.70 2.01
N ILE A 45 2.83 26.61 2.61
CA ILE A 45 3.09 28.05 2.52
C ILE A 45 4.42 28.34 3.21
N ASP A 46 5.37 28.85 2.45
CA ASP A 46 6.68 29.28 2.94
C ASP A 46 6.97 30.70 2.48
N PRO A 47 6.89 31.70 3.38
CA PRO A 47 7.17 33.10 3.04
C PRO A 47 8.61 33.37 2.60
N SER A 48 9.53 32.45 2.89
CA SER A 48 10.94 32.58 2.49
C SER A 48 11.23 32.01 1.10
N HIS A 49 10.27 31.30 0.49
CA HIS A 49 10.45 30.71 -0.83
C HIS A 49 10.43 31.77 -1.92
N LEU A 50 11.31 31.63 -2.94
CA LEU A 50 11.59 32.64 -3.98
C LEU A 50 10.35 33.13 -4.74
N TYR A 51 9.35 32.27 -4.98
CA TYR A 51 8.21 32.62 -5.83
C TYR A 51 6.86 32.04 -5.38
N THR A 52 6.84 30.94 -4.59
CA THR A 52 5.58 30.25 -4.28
C THR A 52 4.67 31.07 -3.38
N PHE A 53 5.25 31.90 -2.52
CA PHE A 53 4.50 32.82 -1.68
C PHE A 53 3.96 34.02 -2.48
N ASP A 54 4.80 34.66 -3.29
CA ASP A 54 4.43 35.84 -4.08
C ASP A 54 3.38 35.53 -5.17
N LEU A 55 3.35 34.29 -5.66
CA LEU A 55 2.40 33.83 -6.67
C LEU A 55 1.17 33.13 -6.08
N ASP A 56 0.99 33.10 -4.77
CA ASP A 56 -0.11 32.43 -4.10
C ASP A 56 -0.32 30.97 -4.58
N ILE A 57 0.80 30.24 -4.74
CA ILE A 57 0.76 28.86 -5.26
C ILE A 57 0.01 27.93 -4.32
N PHE A 58 0.09 28.14 -3.01
CA PHE A 58 -0.59 27.37 -1.96
C PHE A 58 -1.60 28.21 -1.20
N GLY A 59 -2.64 27.60 -0.66
CA GLY A 59 -3.69 28.25 0.09
C GLY A 59 -5.05 28.18 -0.60
N GLU A 60 -6.00 28.93 -0.08
CA GLU A 60 -7.36 28.99 -0.64
C GLU A 60 -7.36 29.67 -2.02
N HIS A 61 -8.11 29.11 -2.95
CA HIS A 61 -8.21 29.58 -4.34
C HIS A 61 -6.88 29.57 -5.12
N SER A 62 -5.89 28.84 -4.63
CA SER A 62 -4.56 28.76 -5.21
C SER A 62 -4.49 27.81 -6.42
N LEU A 63 -3.40 27.92 -7.18
CA LEU A 63 -3.09 27.01 -8.28
C LEU A 63 -2.96 25.56 -7.78
N PHE A 64 -2.37 25.34 -6.61
CA PHE A 64 -2.27 24.03 -5.98
C PHE A 64 -3.65 23.43 -5.75
N GLN A 65 -4.57 24.17 -5.13
CA GLN A 65 -5.93 23.70 -4.88
C GLN A 65 -6.68 23.35 -6.18
N TYR A 66 -6.50 24.17 -7.21
CA TYR A 66 -7.09 23.95 -8.54
C TYR A 66 -6.63 22.63 -9.17
N ILE A 67 -5.33 22.29 -9.05
CA ILE A 67 -4.74 21.11 -9.69
C ILE A 67 -4.81 19.86 -8.79
N ASN A 68 -4.85 20.02 -7.47
CA ASN A 68 -4.69 18.94 -6.52
C ASN A 68 -5.82 17.90 -6.63
N ARG A 69 -5.47 16.73 -7.17
CA ARG A 69 -6.32 15.54 -7.23
C ARG A 69 -5.67 14.36 -6.52
N THR A 70 -4.68 14.65 -5.67
CA THR A 70 -3.95 13.60 -4.95
C THR A 70 -4.86 12.93 -3.93
N SER A 71 -4.68 11.63 -3.76
CA SER A 71 -5.47 10.80 -2.84
C SER A 71 -4.66 10.29 -1.65
N THR A 72 -3.34 10.48 -1.67
CA THR A 72 -2.44 10.03 -0.62
C THR A 72 -1.55 11.16 -0.11
N PRO A 73 -1.12 11.13 1.17
CA PRO A 73 -0.21 12.14 1.72
C PRO A 73 1.11 12.25 0.94
N ILE A 74 1.65 11.11 0.50
CA ILE A 74 2.89 11.07 -0.31
C ILE A 74 2.69 11.74 -1.66
N GLY A 75 1.56 11.47 -2.31
CA GLY A 75 1.20 12.11 -3.57
C GLY A 75 1.06 13.62 -3.43
N LYS A 76 0.40 14.07 -2.35
CA LYS A 76 0.27 15.50 -2.04
C LYS A 76 1.62 16.17 -1.82
N GLN A 77 2.47 15.57 -1.00
CA GLN A 77 3.84 16.04 -0.79
C GLN A 77 4.64 16.11 -2.09
N ARG A 78 4.51 15.09 -2.95
CA ARG A 78 5.19 15.05 -4.24
C ARG A 78 4.74 16.17 -5.17
N LEU A 79 3.42 16.43 -5.20
CA LEU A 79 2.85 17.53 -5.98
C LEU A 79 3.37 18.88 -5.47
N ALA A 80 3.36 19.10 -4.14
CA ALA A 80 3.90 20.33 -3.54
C ALA A 80 5.38 20.53 -3.89
N ASN A 81 6.18 19.47 -3.82
CA ASN A 81 7.59 19.54 -4.19
C ASN A 81 7.81 19.92 -5.67
N TRP A 82 6.89 19.55 -6.56
CA TRP A 82 6.96 19.95 -7.96
C TRP A 82 6.71 21.45 -8.18
N PHE A 83 5.96 22.09 -7.29
CA PHE A 83 5.81 23.55 -7.30
C PHE A 83 6.97 24.27 -6.66
N ASN A 84 7.57 23.69 -5.61
CA ASN A 84 8.71 24.28 -4.92
C ASN A 84 10.03 24.12 -5.68
N ALA A 85 10.19 23.06 -6.49
CA ALA A 85 11.40 22.78 -7.24
C ALA A 85 11.03 22.50 -8.70
N HIS A 86 11.30 23.46 -9.57
CA HIS A 86 11.12 23.31 -11.01
C HIS A 86 12.18 22.39 -11.62
N LEU A 87 11.84 21.79 -12.75
CA LEU A 87 12.79 21.01 -13.53
C LEU A 87 13.63 21.95 -14.39
N GLU A 88 14.94 21.74 -14.40
CA GLU A 88 15.91 22.53 -15.21
C GLU A 88 16.29 21.77 -16.49
N GLU A 89 16.32 20.45 -16.44
CA GLU A 89 16.73 19.60 -17.55
C GLU A 89 15.60 19.45 -18.59
N LYS A 90 15.92 19.79 -19.85
CA LYS A 90 14.97 19.75 -20.97
C LYS A 90 14.34 18.36 -21.14
N GLU A 91 15.15 17.31 -21.10
CA GLU A 91 14.74 15.94 -21.27
C GLU A 91 13.72 15.51 -20.17
N ALA A 92 13.96 15.92 -18.93
CA ALA A 92 13.05 15.64 -17.82
C ALA A 92 11.71 16.39 -17.96
N ILE A 93 11.74 17.62 -18.49
CA ILE A 93 10.54 18.41 -18.79
C ILE A 93 9.72 17.72 -19.89
N GLU A 94 10.37 17.34 -21.00
CA GLU A 94 9.71 16.68 -22.13
C GLU A 94 9.10 15.34 -21.75
N GLN A 95 9.82 14.51 -20.99
CA GLN A 95 9.30 13.24 -20.45
C GLN A 95 8.07 13.44 -19.55
N ARG A 96 8.08 14.46 -18.70
CA ARG A 96 6.91 14.79 -17.85
C ARG A 96 5.73 15.25 -18.68
N GLN A 97 5.96 16.08 -19.70
CA GLN A 97 4.90 16.54 -20.60
C GLN A 97 4.29 15.40 -21.40
N GLU A 98 5.11 14.45 -21.86
CA GLU A 98 4.65 13.26 -22.57
C GLU A 98 3.80 12.36 -21.65
N ALA A 99 4.26 12.09 -20.45
CA ALA A 99 3.51 11.32 -19.45
C ALA A 99 2.16 11.98 -19.11
N ILE A 100 2.11 13.31 -18.98
CA ILE A 100 0.86 14.05 -18.75
C ILE A 100 -0.07 13.90 -19.96
N ARG A 101 0.45 13.99 -21.19
CA ARG A 101 -0.33 13.85 -22.43
C ARG A 101 -0.91 12.45 -22.55
N GLU A 102 -0.13 11.42 -22.28
CA GLU A 102 -0.58 10.03 -22.27
C GLU A 102 -1.70 9.83 -21.24
N LEU A 103 -1.48 10.23 -20.00
CA LEU A 103 -2.47 10.08 -18.93
C LEU A 103 -3.69 10.98 -19.10
N SER A 104 -3.62 12.05 -19.88
CA SER A 104 -4.75 12.98 -20.07
C SER A 104 -5.93 12.34 -20.77
N SER A 105 -5.68 11.43 -21.70
CA SER A 105 -6.70 10.67 -22.43
C SER A 105 -7.31 9.52 -21.61
N GLU A 106 -6.60 9.04 -20.56
CA GLU A 106 -6.95 7.86 -19.77
C GLU A 106 -7.86 8.21 -18.58
N LEU A 107 -9.07 8.70 -18.85
CA LEU A 107 -9.99 9.16 -17.81
C LEU A 107 -10.34 8.07 -16.80
N GLU A 108 -10.70 6.87 -17.28
CA GLU A 108 -11.12 5.77 -16.42
C GLU A 108 -9.96 5.30 -15.52
N PHE A 109 -8.76 5.18 -16.07
CA PHE A 109 -7.56 4.86 -15.30
C PHE A 109 -7.31 5.88 -14.19
N ARG A 110 -7.36 7.19 -14.50
CA ARG A 110 -7.14 8.25 -13.51
C ARG A 110 -8.20 8.24 -12.40
N GLN A 111 -9.47 8.02 -12.74
CA GLN A 111 -10.55 7.90 -11.76
C GLN A 111 -10.38 6.68 -10.87
N GLN A 112 -10.06 5.52 -11.44
CA GLN A 112 -9.80 4.30 -10.70
C GLN A 112 -8.61 4.44 -9.75
N PHE A 113 -7.52 5.01 -10.25
CA PHE A 113 -6.31 5.24 -9.46
C PHE A 113 -6.59 6.14 -8.25
N ARG A 114 -7.29 7.26 -8.47
CA ARG A 114 -7.71 8.18 -7.40
C ARG A 114 -8.66 7.50 -6.41
N LEU A 115 -9.64 6.76 -6.91
CA LEU A 115 -10.61 6.04 -6.10
C LEU A 115 -9.94 5.03 -5.17
N LEU A 116 -9.05 4.21 -5.69
CA LEU A 116 -8.31 3.24 -4.88
C LEU A 116 -7.45 3.94 -3.82
N GLY A 117 -6.76 5.02 -4.17
CA GLY A 117 -6.01 5.80 -3.19
C GLY A 117 -6.87 6.41 -2.08
N LEU A 118 -8.13 6.78 -2.37
CA LEU A 118 -9.07 7.29 -1.37
C LEU A 118 -9.69 6.20 -0.50
N LEU A 119 -9.90 4.99 -1.05
CA LEU A 119 -10.39 3.84 -0.29
C LEU A 119 -9.33 3.31 0.68
N TYR A 120 -8.08 3.30 0.26
CA TYR A 120 -6.94 2.79 1.03
C TYR A 120 -6.08 3.94 1.56
N LYS A 121 -6.71 4.93 2.17
CA LYS A 121 -5.98 6.04 2.82
C LYS A 121 -5.02 5.49 3.87
N GLY A 122 -3.76 5.30 3.46
CA GLY A 122 -2.67 5.03 4.39
C GLY A 122 -2.42 6.24 5.30
N LYS A 123 -1.99 5.99 6.53
CA LYS A 123 -1.48 7.07 7.38
C LYS A 123 -0.09 7.49 6.90
N PRO A 124 0.34 8.74 7.12
CA PRO A 124 1.72 9.14 6.80
C PRO A 124 2.78 8.25 7.47
N SER A 125 2.47 7.70 8.66
CA SER A 125 3.32 6.76 9.39
C SER A 125 3.50 5.42 8.68
N ASP A 126 2.55 4.99 7.87
CA ASP A 126 2.60 3.67 7.22
C ASP A 126 3.84 3.54 6.32
N THR A 127 4.28 4.63 5.69
CA THR A 127 5.47 4.64 4.84
C THR A 127 6.76 4.46 5.65
N SER A 128 6.84 5.07 6.84
CA SER A 128 8.01 4.92 7.73
C SER A 128 8.04 3.53 8.33
N GLU A 129 6.88 3.00 8.74
CA GLU A 129 6.74 1.65 9.28
C GLU A 129 7.08 0.60 8.21
N ILE A 130 6.61 0.77 6.97
CA ILE A 130 6.95 -0.13 5.85
C ILE A 130 8.46 -0.06 5.55
N LYS A 131 9.06 1.14 5.52
CA LYS A 131 10.50 1.29 5.31
C LYS A 131 11.30 0.65 6.43
N GLU A 132 10.88 0.84 7.68
CA GLU A 132 11.51 0.23 8.83
C GLU A 132 11.38 -1.29 8.79
N TRP A 133 10.20 -1.81 8.43
CA TRP A 133 9.97 -3.23 8.26
C TRP A 133 10.83 -3.83 7.12
N VAL A 134 10.91 -3.18 5.97
CA VAL A 134 11.75 -3.63 4.83
C VAL A 134 13.23 -3.60 5.18
N ASN A 135 13.68 -2.58 5.92
CA ASN A 135 15.08 -2.44 6.34
C ASN A 135 15.39 -3.22 7.61
N SER A 136 14.38 -3.70 8.34
CA SER A 136 14.61 -4.52 9.52
C SER A 136 15.25 -5.84 9.08
N PRO A 137 16.41 -6.21 9.66
CA PRO A 137 17.00 -7.49 9.38
C PRO A 137 16.02 -8.57 9.84
N SER A 138 15.62 -9.45 8.92
CA SER A 138 14.70 -10.53 9.25
C SER A 138 15.23 -11.30 10.46
N ASP A 139 14.51 -11.28 11.57
CA ASP A 139 14.89 -11.96 12.82
C ASP A 139 15.11 -13.47 12.62
N TYR A 140 14.49 -14.03 11.58
CA TYR A 140 14.71 -15.40 11.14
C TYR A 140 16.19 -15.73 10.87
N ARG A 141 17.00 -14.75 10.40
CA ARG A 141 18.43 -14.96 10.13
C ARG A 141 19.30 -14.83 11.38
N LYS A 142 18.82 -14.18 12.43
CA LYS A 142 19.60 -13.95 13.65
C LYS A 142 19.65 -15.15 14.57
N HIS A 143 18.67 -16.05 14.51
CA HIS A 143 18.60 -17.23 15.34
C HIS A 143 19.04 -18.45 14.53
N ALA A 144 20.30 -18.90 14.73
CA ALA A 144 20.86 -20.10 14.12
C ALA A 144 19.94 -21.32 14.34
N PHE A 145 19.25 -21.39 15.49
CA PHE A 145 18.28 -22.42 15.83
C PHE A 145 17.11 -22.48 14.82
N LEU A 146 16.51 -21.33 14.44
CA LEU A 146 15.40 -21.29 13.51
C LEU A 146 15.81 -21.66 12.08
N ARG A 147 17.08 -21.53 11.74
CA ARG A 147 17.62 -21.93 10.45
C ARG A 147 17.83 -23.44 10.36
N ILE A 148 18.21 -24.09 11.48
CA ILE A 148 18.49 -25.53 11.56
C ILE A 148 17.21 -26.32 11.77
N LEU A 149 16.21 -25.76 12.46
CA LEU A 149 14.97 -26.42 12.84
C LEU A 149 14.24 -27.12 11.68
N PRO A 150 13.99 -26.51 10.51
CA PRO A 150 13.30 -27.17 9.39
C PRO A 150 14.08 -28.40 8.87
N THR A 151 15.40 -28.27 8.80
CA THR A 151 16.28 -29.37 8.35
C THR A 151 16.28 -30.50 9.36
N ALA A 152 16.38 -30.20 10.66
CA ALA A 152 16.33 -31.19 11.73
C ALA A 152 15.00 -31.94 11.76
N VAL A 153 13.88 -31.26 11.64
CA VAL A 153 12.53 -31.86 11.57
C VAL A 153 12.41 -32.76 10.34
N GLY A 154 12.94 -32.36 9.18
CA GLY A 154 12.97 -33.19 7.97
C GLY A 154 13.75 -34.49 8.15
N ILE A 155 14.93 -34.40 8.78
CA ILE A 155 15.76 -35.57 9.08
C ILE A 155 15.07 -36.53 10.05
N ILE A 156 14.45 -36.00 11.12
CA ILE A 156 13.70 -36.80 12.10
C ILE A 156 12.55 -37.54 11.42
N ASN A 157 11.78 -36.91 10.56
CA ASN A 157 10.71 -37.55 9.80
C ASN A 157 11.25 -38.69 8.92
N LEU A 158 12.36 -38.47 8.21
CA LEU A 158 12.98 -39.49 7.35
C LEU A 158 13.43 -40.69 8.15
N LEU A 159 14.05 -40.48 9.34
CA LEU A 159 14.47 -41.55 10.23
C LEU A 159 13.27 -42.32 10.81
N CYS A 160 12.18 -41.65 11.18
CA CYS A 160 10.97 -42.32 11.65
C CYS A 160 10.34 -43.22 10.54
N ILE A 161 10.29 -42.75 9.31
CA ILE A 161 9.78 -43.52 8.18
C ILE A 161 10.69 -44.75 7.92
N GLY A 162 12.01 -44.56 7.90
CA GLY A 162 12.96 -45.68 7.77
C GLY A 162 12.84 -46.72 8.87
N ALA A 163 12.70 -46.29 10.14
CA ALA A 163 12.50 -47.21 11.25
C ALA A 163 11.17 -47.98 11.18
N THR A 164 10.13 -47.39 10.61
CA THR A 164 8.86 -48.06 10.37
C THR A 164 8.97 -49.12 9.30
N ILE A 165 9.68 -48.83 8.22
CA ILE A 165 9.91 -49.79 7.12
C ILE A 165 10.73 -51.01 7.60
N LEU A 166 11.68 -50.77 8.51
CA LEU A 166 12.50 -51.82 9.12
C LEU A 166 11.79 -52.60 10.25
N GLY A 167 10.54 -52.23 10.59
CA GLY A 167 9.76 -52.91 11.61
C GLY A 167 10.09 -52.53 13.07
N PHE A 168 10.94 -51.51 13.29
CA PHE A 168 11.32 -51.05 14.62
C PHE A 168 10.28 -50.13 15.27
N LEU A 169 9.43 -49.46 14.47
CA LEU A 169 8.43 -48.53 14.95
C LEU A 169 7.06 -48.81 14.33
N PRO A 170 5.96 -48.73 15.12
CA PRO A 170 4.62 -48.84 14.56
C PRO A 170 4.27 -47.61 13.71
N ALA A 171 3.56 -47.82 12.59
CA ALA A 171 3.17 -46.78 11.64
C ALA A 171 2.39 -45.61 12.25
N SER A 172 1.67 -45.84 13.35
CA SER A 172 0.93 -44.84 14.13
C SER A 172 1.85 -43.74 14.69
N ILE A 173 3.02 -44.10 15.19
CA ILE A 173 3.98 -43.16 15.77
C ILE A 173 4.59 -42.25 14.68
N SER A 174 5.02 -42.80 13.57
CA SER A 174 5.53 -41.98 12.45
C SER A 174 4.46 -41.10 11.82
N GLY A 175 3.20 -41.57 11.76
CA GLY A 175 2.07 -40.72 11.36
C GLY A 175 1.82 -39.54 12.28
N ILE A 176 1.93 -39.71 13.57
CA ILE A 176 1.79 -38.62 14.55
C ILE A 176 2.93 -37.60 14.41
N VAL A 177 4.18 -38.06 14.30
CA VAL A 177 5.35 -37.18 14.12
C VAL A 177 5.24 -36.39 12.84
N PHE A 178 4.80 -37.01 11.74
CA PHE A 178 4.57 -36.34 10.47
C PHE A 178 3.44 -35.31 10.56
N ALA A 179 2.31 -35.63 11.19
CA ALA A 179 1.19 -34.70 11.41
C ALA A 179 1.60 -33.47 12.25
N LEU A 180 2.35 -33.69 13.33
CA LEU A 180 2.89 -32.60 14.17
C LEU A 180 3.87 -31.71 13.37
N SER A 181 4.67 -32.28 12.49
CA SER A 181 5.56 -31.55 11.59
C SER A 181 4.78 -30.64 10.64
N LEU A 182 3.68 -31.13 10.05
CA LEU A 182 2.81 -30.34 9.17
C LEU A 182 2.12 -29.19 9.89
N ILE A 183 1.66 -29.42 11.12
CA ILE A 183 1.05 -28.36 11.96
C ILE A 183 2.07 -27.25 12.22
N HIS A 184 3.29 -27.61 12.54
CA HIS A 184 4.36 -26.61 12.83
C HIS A 184 4.76 -25.78 11.60
N ILE A 185 4.64 -26.33 10.39
CA ILE A 185 4.90 -25.61 9.12
C ILE A 185 3.71 -24.68 8.79
N SER A 186 2.48 -25.03 9.16
CA SER A 186 1.28 -24.24 8.83
C SER A 186 0.96 -23.09 9.82
N GLU A 187 1.45 -23.16 11.06
CA GLU A 187 1.17 -22.12 12.07
C GLU A 187 1.82 -20.74 11.82
N PRO A 188 3.04 -20.60 11.27
CA PRO A 188 3.61 -19.27 11.01
C PRO A 188 2.78 -18.39 10.09
N THR A 189 1.93 -18.98 9.25
CA THR A 189 1.05 -18.23 8.35
C THR A 189 -0.21 -17.65 9.00
N ARG A 190 -0.59 -18.11 10.19
CA ARG A 190 -1.76 -17.58 10.92
C ARG A 190 -1.49 -16.30 11.70
N HIS A 191 -0.26 -16.08 12.17
CA HIS A 191 0.11 -14.83 12.87
C HIS A 191 0.39 -13.65 11.95
N ALA A 192 0.45 -13.86 10.64
CA ALA A 192 0.58 -12.78 9.64
C ALA A 192 -0.79 -12.24 9.17
N GLN A 193 -1.91 -12.67 9.76
CA GLN A 193 -3.19 -11.99 9.57
C GLN A 193 -3.19 -10.74 10.41
N ILE A 194 -2.76 -9.64 9.80
CA ILE A 194 -2.88 -8.28 10.28
C ILE A 194 -4.34 -8.08 10.70
N SER A 195 -4.53 -7.80 11.98
CA SER A 195 -5.79 -7.34 12.54
C SER A 195 -6.13 -6.00 11.87
N TYR A 196 -7.15 -6.01 11.00
CA TYR A 196 -7.75 -4.80 10.44
C TYR A 196 -8.75 -4.21 11.42
#